data_58e2cae7fa41d9d53c38d04e0f526945
#
_entry.id   58e2cae7fa41d9d53c38d04e0f526945
#
_cell.length_a   1.000
_cell.length_b   1.000
_cell.length_c   1.000
_cell.angle_alpha   90.00
_cell.angle_beta   90.00
_cell.angle_gamma   90.00
#
_symmetry.space_group_name_H-M   'P 1'
#
loop_
_entity.id
_entity.type
_entity.pdbx_description
1 polymer ?
#
loop_
_entity_poly.entity_id
_entity_poly.type
_entity_poly.pdbx_seq_one_letter_code
_entity_poly.pdbx_strand_id
1 'polypeptide(L)'
;MISSPLFFGQEITYPPALNIDLNYAYLQFYNNDQLKKFATHFENVDKDKLVILHYGGSHIQAENPTTIARANFHKKYGSGGRGLMFNYSAANTYSSVNYSSSKKGTWKYAKSFQARNTALPLGICGMTVETNEAFAELNFKLKNVITPENHDVFLFFENDSISYDLDIYFDSVLVNANEHQLETHPFGLSFKYKEGIQAIRLVVKPKPNAKRFRFYGLSVENEENSGVVYHSTGVGAAAFRSVLLLDKMPDQATVLKPDMVILDFGTNDILSTNKIDANLEKQIIKSINKFRAINPDIIIILTTTQDLFYKGKPVTACFAFRDLMDSIARKQNCLFWNWFDLAGGTKTIKTWNAEGYAQNDCIHLTKKGYQVKGQLLFESFENTLCLYRDQATITDYTIPGKLYTDYVPTVVIPNPTNNVVVDTTATISDSIPPKVIKVTPPKVVPKPALKKYVVKKGDTLSQIAERNRTSVSKIMKANRLRSDRISIGQVLVIPK
;
A
#
# COMPACT_ATOMS: atom_id res chain seq x y z
N MET A 1 38.85 16.74 -9.48
CA MET A 1 38.00 15.91 -10.34
C MET A 1 38.12 14.49 -9.83
N ILE A 2 37.14 14.04 -9.04
CA ILE A 2 37.04 12.66 -8.58
C ILE A 2 35.73 12.15 -9.23
N SER A 3 35.91 11.32 -10.24
CA SER A 3 34.79 10.64 -10.91
C SER A 3 34.23 9.57 -9.97
N SER A 4 33.02 9.78 -9.49
CA SER A 4 32.23 8.71 -8.82
C SER A 4 31.93 7.61 -9.84
N PRO A 5 32.08 6.32 -9.48
CA PRO A 5 31.70 5.25 -10.38
C PRO A 5 30.17 5.22 -10.55
N LEU A 6 29.71 5.35 -11.78
CA LEU A 6 28.35 5.06 -12.18
C LEU A 6 28.08 3.57 -11.90
N PHE A 7 27.31 3.28 -10.89
CA PHE A 7 26.72 1.95 -10.73
C PHE A 7 25.71 1.77 -11.86
N PHE A 8 26.03 0.93 -12.82
CA PHE A 8 25.08 0.44 -13.82
C PHE A 8 23.96 -0.28 -13.07
N GLY A 9 22.78 0.34 -13.00
CA GLY A 9 21.59 -0.27 -12.46
C GLY A 9 21.18 -1.45 -13.33
N GLN A 10 20.81 -2.55 -12.69
CA GLN A 10 20.25 -3.69 -13.37
C GLN A 10 18.92 -3.26 -14.00
N GLU A 11 18.79 -3.37 -15.32
CA GLU A 11 17.57 -3.07 -16.06
C GLU A 11 16.43 -3.95 -15.52
N ILE A 12 15.35 -3.35 -15.04
CA ILE A 12 14.21 -4.10 -14.52
C ILE A 12 13.44 -4.60 -15.73
N THR A 13 13.59 -5.88 -16.00
CA THR A 13 12.79 -6.55 -17.03
C THR A 13 11.52 -7.11 -16.39
N TYR A 14 10.37 -6.67 -16.87
CA TYR A 14 9.10 -7.26 -16.50
C TYR A 14 8.89 -8.56 -17.28
N PRO A 15 8.34 -9.64 -16.65
CA PRO A 15 8.06 -10.88 -17.36
C PRO A 15 7.14 -10.62 -18.56
N PRO A 16 7.54 -11.03 -19.79
CA PRO A 16 6.73 -10.79 -20.98
C PRO A 16 5.30 -11.35 -20.88
N ALA A 17 5.14 -12.45 -20.13
CA ALA A 17 3.84 -13.06 -19.89
C ALA A 17 2.83 -12.14 -19.17
N LEU A 18 3.28 -11.10 -18.46
CA LEU A 18 2.38 -10.16 -17.78
C LEU A 18 1.71 -9.19 -18.75
N ASN A 19 2.19 -9.10 -20.00
CA ASN A 19 1.69 -8.17 -21.02
C ASN A 19 1.64 -6.69 -20.54
N ILE A 20 2.63 -6.28 -19.74
CA ILE A 20 2.74 -4.90 -19.29
C ILE A 20 2.95 -4.01 -20.52
N ASP A 21 2.08 -3.03 -20.71
CA ASP A 21 2.18 -2.06 -21.80
C ASP A 21 2.83 -0.76 -21.30
N LEU A 22 4.15 -0.70 -21.44
CA LEU A 22 4.96 0.42 -20.98
C LEU A 22 4.63 1.75 -21.69
N ASN A 23 3.88 1.74 -22.79
CA ASN A 23 3.38 2.97 -23.40
C ASN A 23 2.45 3.77 -22.47
N TYR A 24 1.93 3.14 -21.42
CA TYR A 24 1.13 3.78 -20.37
C TYR A 24 1.90 4.04 -19.06
N ALA A 25 3.23 3.82 -19.03
CA ALA A 25 4.05 4.02 -17.84
C ALA A 25 4.40 5.50 -17.62
N TYR A 26 3.38 6.37 -17.47
CA TYR A 26 3.51 7.80 -17.19
C TYR A 26 2.21 8.30 -16.55
N LEU A 27 2.24 9.55 -16.05
CA LEU A 27 1.03 10.24 -15.57
C LEU A 27 0.48 11.07 -16.74
N GLN A 28 -0.71 10.75 -17.21
CA GLN A 28 -1.39 11.55 -18.22
C GLN A 28 -1.69 12.94 -17.64
N PHE A 29 -1.29 13.96 -18.37
CA PHE A 29 -1.59 15.36 -18.10
C PHE A 29 -2.34 15.95 -19.32
N TYR A 30 -2.99 17.11 -19.14
CA TYR A 30 -3.90 17.65 -20.15
C TYR A 30 -3.56 19.11 -20.53
N ASN A 31 -2.55 19.70 -19.90
CA ASN A 31 -1.99 21.01 -20.24
C ASN A 31 -0.58 21.16 -19.63
N ASN A 32 0.18 22.15 -20.15
CA ASN A 32 1.57 22.39 -19.73
C ASN A 32 1.68 22.89 -18.28
N ASP A 33 0.70 23.67 -17.80
CA ASP A 33 0.73 24.21 -16.44
C ASP A 33 0.64 23.08 -15.41
N GLN A 34 -0.15 22.05 -15.69
CA GLN A 34 -0.28 20.85 -14.88
C GLN A 34 1.06 20.11 -14.77
N LEU A 35 1.71 19.90 -15.93
CA LEU A 35 3.00 19.23 -15.99
C LEU A 35 4.09 20.05 -15.28
N LYS A 36 4.14 21.37 -15.54
CA LYS A 36 5.07 22.28 -14.88
C LYS A 36 4.90 22.29 -13.37
N LYS A 37 3.67 22.40 -12.88
CA LYS A 37 3.35 22.39 -11.46
C LYS A 37 3.80 21.07 -10.81
N PHE A 38 3.54 19.93 -11.45
CA PHE A 38 3.99 18.63 -11.01
C PHE A 38 5.53 18.55 -10.92
N ALA A 39 6.24 18.98 -11.97
CA ALA A 39 7.69 18.92 -12.03
C ALA A 39 8.36 19.83 -11.00
N THR A 40 7.81 21.04 -10.77
CA THR A 40 8.35 22.02 -9.81
C THR A 40 8.50 21.45 -8.40
N HIS A 41 7.58 20.59 -7.94
CA HIS A 41 7.72 19.94 -6.64
C HIS A 41 8.94 19.02 -6.56
N PHE A 42 9.27 18.31 -7.64
CA PHE A 42 10.45 17.44 -7.68
C PHE A 42 11.75 18.21 -7.90
N GLU A 43 11.70 19.34 -8.56
CA GLU A 43 12.87 20.22 -8.73
C GLU A 43 13.28 20.91 -7.43
N ASN A 44 12.34 21.10 -6.52
CA ASN A 44 12.57 21.80 -5.25
C ASN A 44 12.67 20.84 -4.04
N VAL A 45 12.58 19.53 -4.24
CA VAL A 45 12.49 18.53 -3.15
C VAL A 45 13.68 18.53 -2.18
N ASP A 46 14.81 19.09 -2.55
CA ASP A 46 16.00 19.30 -1.70
C ASP A 46 15.87 20.50 -0.74
N LYS A 47 14.88 21.37 -0.96
CA LYS A 47 14.62 22.59 -0.18
C LYS A 47 13.21 22.69 0.35
N ASP A 48 12.29 21.96 -0.27
CA ASP A 48 10.88 21.95 0.09
C ASP A 48 10.37 20.52 0.05
N LYS A 49 10.02 20.00 1.22
CA LYS A 49 9.60 18.62 1.43
C LYS A 49 8.36 18.31 0.60
N LEU A 50 8.44 17.30 -0.26
CA LEU A 50 7.29 16.83 -1.04
C LEU A 50 6.45 15.84 -0.24
N VAL A 51 5.20 16.19 0.04
CA VAL A 51 4.27 15.36 0.81
C VAL A 51 3.22 14.73 -0.12
N ILE A 52 3.28 13.40 -0.26
CA ILE A 52 2.37 12.59 -1.07
C ILE A 52 1.43 11.81 -0.15
N LEU A 53 0.11 11.95 -0.36
CA LEU A 53 -0.92 11.24 0.39
C LEU A 53 -1.65 10.25 -0.53
N HIS A 54 -1.43 8.96 -0.37
CA HIS A 54 -1.99 7.91 -1.22
C HIS A 54 -3.16 7.22 -0.51
N TYR A 55 -4.37 7.50 -0.97
CA TYR A 55 -5.60 6.85 -0.52
C TYR A 55 -6.01 5.69 -1.42
N GLY A 56 -6.50 4.61 -0.81
CA GLY A 56 -7.03 3.49 -1.58
C GLY A 56 -7.83 2.46 -0.78
N GLY A 57 -8.23 1.42 -1.47
CA GLY A 57 -8.92 0.27 -0.90
C GLY A 57 -7.97 -0.79 -0.31
N SER A 58 -8.37 -2.06 -0.41
CA SER A 58 -7.60 -3.21 0.07
C SER A 58 -6.23 -3.37 -0.61
N HIS A 59 -6.06 -2.86 -1.82
CA HIS A 59 -4.78 -2.87 -2.53
C HIS A 59 -3.72 -1.99 -1.84
N ILE A 60 -4.16 -0.97 -1.08
CA ILE A 60 -3.28 -0.01 -0.41
C ILE A 60 -3.17 -0.28 1.10
N GLN A 61 -4.18 -0.85 1.77
CA GLN A 61 -4.21 -1.02 3.23
C GLN A 61 -2.96 -1.72 3.80
N ALA A 62 -2.44 -2.77 3.14
CA ALA A 62 -1.26 -3.49 3.60
C ALA A 62 0.07 -2.78 3.28
N GLU A 63 0.03 -1.63 2.65
CA GLU A 63 1.20 -0.87 2.15
C GLU A 63 2.08 -1.64 1.15
N ASN A 64 1.61 -2.71 0.51
CA ASN A 64 2.44 -3.50 -0.39
C ASN A 64 3.02 -2.69 -1.56
N PRO A 65 2.19 -2.04 -2.45
CA PRO A 65 2.75 -1.25 -3.56
C PRO A 65 3.38 0.05 -3.07
N THR A 66 2.80 0.68 -2.05
CA THR A 66 3.28 1.97 -1.53
C THR A 66 4.62 1.86 -0.81
N THR A 67 4.97 0.69 -0.26
CA THR A 67 6.31 0.43 0.30
C THR A 67 7.37 0.52 -0.79
N ILE A 68 7.11 -0.04 -1.96
CA ILE A 68 8.06 -0.02 -3.09
C ILE A 68 8.17 1.41 -3.65
N ALA A 69 7.04 2.07 -3.89
CA ALA A 69 7.05 3.46 -4.36
C ALA A 69 7.80 4.38 -3.40
N ARG A 70 7.48 4.33 -2.09
CA ARG A 70 8.17 5.11 -1.04
C ARG A 70 9.66 4.86 -1.03
N ALA A 71 10.10 3.59 -1.06
CA ALA A 71 11.51 3.24 -1.05
C ALA A 71 12.26 3.85 -2.25
N ASN A 72 11.63 3.86 -3.43
CA ASN A 72 12.21 4.43 -4.63
C ASN A 72 12.29 5.97 -4.57
N PHE A 73 11.21 6.63 -4.11
CA PHE A 73 11.22 8.07 -3.89
C PHE A 73 12.30 8.46 -2.87
N HIS A 74 12.38 7.76 -1.74
CA HIS A 74 13.40 8.04 -0.72
C HIS A 74 14.82 7.83 -1.25
N LYS A 75 15.04 6.78 -2.04
CA LYS A 75 16.36 6.51 -2.63
C LYS A 75 16.79 7.61 -3.59
N LYS A 76 15.86 8.16 -4.37
CA LYS A 76 16.19 9.14 -5.42
C LYS A 76 16.16 10.58 -4.91
N TYR A 77 15.22 10.92 -4.06
CA TYR A 77 14.93 12.29 -3.66
C TYR A 77 15.18 12.59 -2.18
N GLY A 78 15.66 11.60 -1.42
CA GLY A 78 15.80 11.72 0.04
C GLY A 78 14.53 11.34 0.79
N SER A 79 14.71 10.93 2.05
CA SER A 79 13.63 10.56 2.93
C SER A 79 13.09 11.78 3.67
N GLY A 80 11.81 12.07 3.55
CA GLY A 80 11.11 13.03 4.40
C GLY A 80 10.50 12.40 5.66
N GLY A 81 10.74 11.11 5.91
CA GLY A 81 10.26 10.38 7.08
C GLY A 81 9.35 9.18 6.77
N ARG A 82 8.90 8.50 7.82
CA ARG A 82 8.08 7.27 7.72
C ARG A 82 6.66 7.56 7.23
N GLY A 83 6.10 8.68 7.65
CA GLY A 83 4.71 9.03 7.38
C GLY A 83 3.69 8.28 8.24
N LEU A 84 2.43 8.32 7.82
CA LEU A 84 1.27 7.85 8.57
C LEU A 84 1.31 6.36 8.92
N MET A 85 0.88 6.06 10.16
CA MET A 85 0.65 4.72 10.70
C MET A 85 -0.68 4.67 11.45
N PHE A 86 -1.32 3.49 11.44
CA PHE A 86 -2.58 3.24 12.15
C PHE A 86 -2.54 1.91 12.91
N ASN A 87 -3.27 1.80 14.03
CA ASN A 87 -3.35 0.54 14.77
C ASN A 87 -4.43 -0.37 14.18
N TYR A 88 -4.04 -1.19 13.22
CA TYR A 88 -4.93 -2.10 12.50
C TYR A 88 -5.53 -3.19 13.40
N SER A 89 -4.79 -3.63 14.45
CA SER A 89 -5.28 -4.62 15.41
C SER A 89 -6.47 -4.09 16.19
N ALA A 90 -6.45 -2.81 16.61
CA ALA A 90 -7.57 -2.19 17.32
C ALA A 90 -8.80 -2.03 16.41
N ALA A 91 -8.61 -1.83 15.11
CA ALA A 91 -9.69 -1.80 14.12
C ALA A 91 -10.11 -3.19 13.60
N ASN A 92 -9.61 -4.26 14.18
CA ASN A 92 -9.92 -5.63 13.77
C ASN A 92 -9.75 -5.84 12.25
N THR A 93 -8.54 -5.56 11.75
CA THR A 93 -8.21 -5.73 10.33
C THR A 93 -6.73 -6.10 10.16
N TYR A 94 -6.32 -6.45 8.94
CA TYR A 94 -4.94 -6.88 8.65
C TYR A 94 -3.96 -5.70 8.67
N SER A 95 -2.75 -5.97 9.16
CA SER A 95 -1.69 -4.99 9.37
C SER A 95 -0.93 -4.64 8.09
N SER A 96 -0.16 -3.55 8.18
CA SER A 96 0.87 -3.17 7.22
C SER A 96 1.95 -4.25 7.07
N VAL A 97 2.61 -4.28 5.90
CA VAL A 97 3.82 -5.09 5.69
C VAL A 97 5.06 -4.50 6.37
N ASN A 98 5.01 -3.24 6.83
CA ASN A 98 6.14 -2.51 7.39
C ASN A 98 6.18 -2.52 8.93
N TYR A 99 5.06 -2.80 9.57
CA TYR A 99 4.97 -2.90 11.03
C TYR A 99 3.83 -3.82 11.45
N SER A 100 3.91 -4.35 12.64
CA SER A 100 2.79 -5.02 13.32
C SER A 100 2.16 -4.09 14.33
N SER A 101 0.88 -4.27 14.61
CA SER A 101 0.16 -3.57 15.66
C SER A 101 -0.53 -4.56 16.60
N SER A 102 -0.60 -4.20 17.88
CA SER A 102 -1.36 -4.93 18.89
C SER A 102 -2.07 -3.96 19.83
N LYS A 103 -2.96 -4.47 20.66
CA LYS A 103 -3.74 -3.67 21.61
C LYS A 103 -3.88 -4.37 22.94
N LYS A 104 -4.10 -3.61 24.04
CA LYS A 104 -4.69 -4.07 25.27
C LYS A 104 -6.00 -3.32 25.53
N GLY A 105 -6.93 -3.94 26.25
CA GLY A 105 -8.26 -3.40 26.50
C GLY A 105 -9.23 -3.57 25.33
N THR A 106 -10.45 -3.09 25.53
CA THR A 106 -11.55 -3.19 24.57
C THR A 106 -11.63 -1.92 23.70
N TRP A 107 -11.65 -2.11 22.40
CA TRP A 107 -11.66 -1.04 21.44
C TRP A 107 -12.84 -1.17 20.47
N LYS A 108 -13.68 -0.14 20.40
CA LYS A 108 -14.65 0.06 19.32
C LYS A 108 -13.92 0.60 18.09
N TYR A 109 -14.46 0.38 16.91
CA TYR A 109 -13.87 0.91 15.69
C TYR A 109 -14.91 1.30 14.64
N ALA A 110 -14.53 2.23 13.76
CA ALA A 110 -15.22 2.55 12.52
C ALA A 110 -14.22 2.56 11.36
N LYS A 111 -14.71 2.23 10.16
CA LYS A 111 -13.93 2.19 8.91
C LYS A 111 -14.73 2.85 7.79
N SER A 112 -14.07 3.54 6.89
CA SER A 112 -14.69 4.34 5.83
C SER A 112 -15.47 3.53 4.77
N PHE A 113 -15.33 2.21 4.71
CA PHE A 113 -16.14 1.38 3.82
C PHE A 113 -17.55 1.11 4.37
N GLN A 114 -17.75 1.25 5.67
CA GLN A 114 -19.03 1.04 6.34
C GLN A 114 -20.05 2.08 5.86
N ALA A 115 -21.34 1.77 5.99
CA ALA A 115 -22.43 2.53 5.39
C ALA A 115 -22.46 4.02 5.77
N ARG A 116 -23.40 4.75 5.22
CA ARG A 116 -23.56 6.21 5.19
C ARG A 116 -23.36 6.97 6.52
N ASN A 117 -23.51 6.30 7.67
CA ASN A 117 -23.23 6.86 9.00
C ASN A 117 -22.28 5.90 9.72
N THR A 118 -21.07 6.33 9.93
CA THR A 118 -20.12 5.62 10.78
C THR A 118 -20.46 5.86 12.25
N ALA A 119 -20.33 4.84 13.09
CA ALA A 119 -20.59 4.94 14.53
C ALA A 119 -19.62 5.89 15.23
N LEU A 120 -18.47 6.21 14.62
CA LEU A 120 -17.45 7.13 15.07
C LEU A 120 -17.05 8.05 13.92
N PRO A 121 -16.70 9.33 14.16
CA PRO A 121 -16.12 10.19 13.13
C PRO A 121 -14.81 9.59 12.62
N LEU A 122 -14.50 9.79 11.36
CA LEU A 122 -13.32 9.19 10.72
C LEU A 122 -12.19 10.20 10.55
N GLY A 123 -10.98 9.77 10.94
CA GLY A 123 -9.75 10.52 10.75
C GLY A 123 -9.08 10.32 9.40
N ILE A 124 -7.90 10.90 9.27
CA ILE A 124 -7.09 10.92 8.05
C ILE A 124 -6.72 9.53 7.54
N CYS A 125 -6.55 8.54 8.42
CA CYS A 125 -6.27 7.16 8.04
C CYS A 125 -7.50 6.39 7.51
N GLY A 126 -8.68 7.03 7.41
CA GLY A 126 -9.93 6.38 6.98
C GLY A 126 -10.50 5.39 7.99
N MET A 127 -9.94 5.33 9.18
CA MET A 127 -10.34 4.48 10.30
C MET A 127 -10.26 5.26 11.61
N THR A 128 -11.01 4.78 12.60
CA THR A 128 -10.99 5.31 13.97
C THR A 128 -11.14 4.18 14.96
N VAL A 129 -10.42 4.25 16.07
CA VAL A 129 -10.61 3.35 17.21
C VAL A 129 -10.88 4.15 18.46
N GLU A 130 -11.75 3.63 19.34
CA GLU A 130 -12.16 4.29 20.57
C GLU A 130 -12.21 3.31 21.74
N THR A 131 -11.76 3.74 22.91
CA THR A 131 -11.91 3.00 24.16
C THR A 131 -12.48 3.88 25.27
N ASN A 132 -13.21 3.27 26.20
CA ASN A 132 -13.67 3.89 27.45
C ASN A 132 -12.84 3.36 28.65
N GLU A 133 -11.82 2.55 28.40
CA GLU A 133 -11.01 1.93 29.43
C GLU A 133 -9.73 2.73 29.68
N ALA A 134 -9.49 3.14 30.90
CA ALA A 134 -8.19 3.62 31.34
C ALA A 134 -7.16 2.47 31.27
N PHE A 135 -5.92 2.81 31.00
CA PHE A 135 -4.80 1.86 30.85
C PHE A 135 -4.91 0.92 29.65
N ALA A 136 -5.85 1.15 28.74
CA ALA A 136 -5.85 0.53 27.42
C ALA A 136 -4.60 0.96 26.64
N GLU A 137 -4.11 0.08 25.76
CA GLU A 137 -2.87 0.34 25.01
C GLU A 137 -3.06 0.13 23.50
N LEU A 138 -2.35 0.95 22.73
CA LEU A 138 -2.07 0.74 21.30
C LEU A 138 -0.56 0.59 21.11
N ASN A 139 -0.15 -0.54 20.53
CA ASN A 139 1.26 -0.86 20.34
C ASN A 139 1.58 -1.01 18.86
N PHE A 140 2.77 -0.54 18.47
CA PHE A 140 3.31 -0.66 17.13
C PHE A 140 4.74 -1.21 17.23
N LYS A 141 5.09 -2.17 16.38
CA LYS A 141 6.44 -2.70 16.25
C LYS A 141 6.86 -2.63 14.79
N LEU A 142 7.79 -1.75 14.50
CA LEU A 142 8.33 -1.51 13.17
C LEU A 142 9.22 -2.67 12.75
N LYS A 143 9.22 -3.02 11.46
CA LYS A 143 10.17 -4.01 10.91
C LYS A 143 11.57 -3.41 10.74
N ASN A 144 11.62 -2.17 10.28
CA ASN A 144 12.85 -1.40 10.16
C ASN A 144 12.80 -0.27 11.18
N VAL A 145 13.90 -0.01 11.85
CA VAL A 145 14.06 1.13 12.75
C VAL A 145 13.90 2.42 11.94
N ILE A 146 13.17 3.40 12.46
CA ILE A 146 13.29 4.77 12.01
C ILE A 146 14.65 5.27 12.55
N THR A 147 15.52 5.71 11.66
CA THR A 147 16.88 6.13 12.01
C THR A 147 16.87 7.30 12.97
N PRO A 148 17.90 7.43 13.86
CA PRO A 148 18.04 8.61 14.72
C PRO A 148 18.30 9.85 13.86
N GLU A 149 17.33 10.75 13.85
CA GLU A 149 17.35 12.04 13.17
C GLU A 149 16.40 12.98 13.90
N ASN A 150 16.39 14.26 13.57
CA ASN A 150 15.35 15.16 14.07
C ASN A 150 14.00 14.83 13.40
N HIS A 151 13.04 14.38 14.18
CA HIS A 151 11.70 14.03 13.73
C HIS A 151 10.64 14.94 14.28
N ASP A 152 9.68 15.29 13.44
CA ASP A 152 8.35 15.76 13.83
C ASP A 152 7.42 14.56 13.99
N VAL A 153 6.87 14.39 15.19
CA VAL A 153 5.91 13.33 15.47
C VAL A 153 4.52 13.96 15.68
N PHE A 154 3.56 13.48 14.92
CA PHE A 154 2.16 13.92 15.01
C PHE A 154 1.29 12.75 15.48
N LEU A 155 0.54 12.92 16.58
CA LEU A 155 -0.47 11.98 17.03
C LEU A 155 -1.85 12.58 16.81
N PHE A 156 -2.67 11.91 16.04
CA PHE A 156 -4.04 12.32 15.72
C PHE A 156 -5.03 11.58 16.63
N PHE A 157 -5.64 12.30 17.54
CA PHE A 157 -6.68 11.80 18.43
C PHE A 157 -7.62 12.95 18.82
N GLU A 158 -8.80 12.64 19.33
CA GLU A 158 -9.70 13.68 19.84
C GLU A 158 -9.20 14.16 21.20
N ASN A 159 -8.89 15.46 21.29
CA ASN A 159 -8.34 16.10 22.48
C ASN A 159 -9.32 17.15 23.00
N ASP A 160 -10.42 16.70 23.61
CA ASP A 160 -11.46 17.52 24.19
C ASP A 160 -11.58 17.30 25.69
N SER A 161 -12.52 18.01 26.35
CA SER A 161 -12.71 17.96 27.79
C SER A 161 -13.08 16.61 28.38
N ILE A 162 -13.56 15.68 27.53
CA ILE A 162 -13.95 14.34 27.97
C ILE A 162 -12.96 13.26 27.43
N SER A 163 -11.86 13.68 26.83
CA SER A 163 -10.82 12.76 26.37
C SER A 163 -9.87 12.38 27.51
N TYR A 164 -9.51 11.09 27.57
CA TYR A 164 -8.43 10.62 28.44
C TYR A 164 -7.09 11.24 28.03
N ASP A 165 -6.16 11.37 28.97
CA ASP A 165 -4.76 11.69 28.70
C ASP A 165 -4.00 10.48 28.13
N LEU A 166 -2.78 10.70 27.66
CA LEU A 166 -1.98 9.71 26.96
C LEU A 166 -0.53 9.75 27.44
N ASP A 167 0.02 8.59 27.84
CA ASP A 167 1.46 8.39 27.94
C ASP A 167 1.98 7.78 26.63
N ILE A 168 3.06 8.31 26.12
CA ILE A 168 3.70 7.91 24.87
C ILE A 168 5.07 7.33 25.20
N TYR A 169 5.33 6.11 24.72
CA TYR A 169 6.62 5.46 24.90
C TYR A 169 7.22 5.13 23.54
N PHE A 170 8.48 5.49 23.32
CA PHE A 170 9.29 5.03 22.22
C PHE A 170 10.40 4.11 22.77
N ASP A 171 10.45 2.87 22.26
CA ASP A 171 11.38 1.82 22.71
C ASP A 171 11.47 1.70 24.25
N SER A 172 10.30 1.76 24.91
CA SER A 172 10.10 1.71 26.38
C SER A 172 10.50 2.99 27.14
N VAL A 173 10.99 4.04 26.49
CA VAL A 173 11.26 5.34 27.10
C VAL A 173 10.02 6.21 27.04
N LEU A 174 9.61 6.77 28.20
CA LEU A 174 8.49 7.71 28.25
C LEU A 174 8.90 9.05 27.62
N VAL A 175 8.11 9.52 26.67
CA VAL A 175 8.28 10.84 26.07
C VAL A 175 7.91 11.91 27.07
N ASN A 176 8.89 12.72 27.48
CA ASN A 176 8.68 13.82 28.43
C ASN A 176 8.32 15.11 27.67
N ALA A 177 7.18 15.70 28.00
CA ALA A 177 6.66 16.90 27.36
C ALA A 177 7.65 18.09 27.39
N ASN A 178 8.40 18.24 28.48
CA ASN A 178 9.35 19.35 28.64
C ASN A 178 10.63 19.17 27.79
N GLU A 179 11.01 17.93 27.50
CA GLU A 179 12.23 17.61 26.75
C GLU A 179 12.00 17.59 25.24
N HIS A 180 10.74 17.38 24.81
CA HIS A 180 10.38 17.12 23.41
C HIS A 180 9.52 18.22 22.78
N GLN A 181 9.40 19.40 23.36
CA GLN A 181 8.62 20.52 22.82
C GLN A 181 7.20 20.10 22.41
N LEU A 182 6.49 19.46 23.33
CA LEU A 182 5.15 18.94 23.07
C LEU A 182 4.13 20.08 22.92
N GLU A 183 3.45 20.07 21.76
CA GLU A 183 2.35 21.01 21.44
C GLU A 183 1.04 20.25 21.36
N THR A 184 -0.02 20.85 21.91
CA THR A 184 -1.36 20.27 21.90
C THR A 184 -2.27 20.95 20.89
N HIS A 185 -3.11 20.16 20.22
CA HIS A 185 -4.11 20.61 19.24
C HIS A 185 -5.47 19.99 19.57
N PRO A 186 -6.60 20.57 19.11
CA PRO A 186 -7.93 19.95 19.30
C PRO A 186 -8.04 18.53 18.66
N PHE A 187 -7.22 18.24 17.66
CA PHE A 187 -7.18 16.97 16.92
C PHE A 187 -5.95 16.11 17.27
N GLY A 188 -5.22 16.43 18.37
CA GLY A 188 -4.09 15.61 18.81
C GLY A 188 -2.96 16.42 19.46
N LEU A 189 -1.73 15.96 19.23
CA LEU A 189 -0.51 16.64 19.68
C LEU A 189 0.64 16.41 18.68
N SER A 190 1.64 17.27 18.77
CA SER A 190 2.91 17.11 18.05
C SER A 190 4.09 17.30 19.00
N PHE A 191 5.23 16.75 18.66
CA PHE A 191 6.48 16.92 19.42
C PHE A 191 7.69 16.56 18.57
N LYS A 192 8.88 17.02 19.03
CA LYS A 192 10.16 16.70 18.43
C LYS A 192 10.76 15.44 19.07
N TYR A 193 11.38 14.58 18.27
CA TYR A 193 12.06 13.38 18.75
C TYR A 193 13.32 13.13 17.95
N LYS A 194 14.44 12.72 18.61
CA LYS A 194 15.76 12.62 17.96
C LYS A 194 16.32 11.21 17.90
N GLU A 195 15.85 10.34 18.77
CA GLU A 195 16.36 8.98 18.85
C GLU A 195 15.71 8.08 17.80
N GLY A 196 16.32 6.91 17.54
CA GLY A 196 15.72 5.90 16.69
C GLY A 196 14.43 5.32 17.28
N ILE A 197 13.52 4.87 16.42
CA ILE A 197 12.24 4.32 16.86
C ILE A 197 12.03 2.92 16.26
N GLN A 198 11.99 1.90 17.11
CA GLN A 198 11.65 0.52 16.74
C GLN A 198 10.23 0.15 17.18
N ALA A 199 9.80 0.65 18.34
CA ALA A 199 8.49 0.37 18.90
C ALA A 199 7.82 1.63 19.45
N ILE A 200 6.50 1.71 19.30
CA ILE A 200 5.69 2.79 19.83
C ILE A 200 4.60 2.16 20.70
N ARG A 201 4.44 2.66 21.93
CA ARG A 201 3.38 2.27 22.84
C ARG A 201 2.65 3.49 23.36
N LEU A 202 1.36 3.52 23.13
CA LEU A 202 0.44 4.55 23.60
C LEU A 202 -0.38 3.96 24.74
N VAL A 203 -0.36 4.57 25.93
CA VAL A 203 -1.08 4.12 27.11
C VAL A 203 -2.10 5.17 27.52
N VAL A 204 -3.37 4.80 27.51
CA VAL A 204 -4.48 5.67 27.88
C VAL A 204 -4.45 5.93 29.40
N LYS A 205 -4.38 7.20 29.79
CA LYS A 205 -4.33 7.62 31.21
C LYS A 205 -5.67 8.15 31.69
N PRO A 206 -6.08 7.77 32.91
CA PRO A 206 -7.27 8.35 33.51
C PRO A 206 -7.09 9.84 33.73
N LYS A 207 -8.18 10.61 33.54
CA LYS A 207 -8.28 12.03 33.79
C LYS A 207 -9.65 12.31 34.40
N PRO A 208 -9.78 13.20 35.35
CA PRO A 208 -11.08 13.57 35.91
C PRO A 208 -12.07 13.98 34.80
N ASN A 209 -13.30 13.48 34.91
CA ASN A 209 -14.37 13.69 33.91
C ASN A 209 -14.16 13.13 32.52
N ALA A 210 -13.03 12.49 32.22
CA ALA A 210 -12.80 11.81 30.92
C ALA A 210 -13.72 10.59 30.77
N LYS A 211 -14.17 10.35 29.55
CA LYS A 211 -15.11 9.27 29.20
C LYS A 211 -14.59 8.34 28.12
N ARG A 212 -13.61 8.80 27.31
CA ARG A 212 -13.13 8.07 26.15
C ARG A 212 -11.73 8.53 25.72
N PHE A 213 -11.07 7.66 24.96
CA PHE A 213 -9.93 8.01 24.11
C PHE A 213 -10.22 7.56 22.68
N ARG A 214 -10.09 8.46 21.71
CA ARG A 214 -10.39 8.20 20.30
C ARG A 214 -9.18 8.54 19.46
N PHE A 215 -8.62 7.52 18.79
CA PHE A 215 -7.39 7.60 18.03
C PHE A 215 -7.64 7.51 16.53
N TYR A 216 -6.95 8.35 15.75
CA TYR A 216 -7.07 8.49 14.29
C TYR A 216 -5.82 8.11 13.53
N GLY A 217 -4.65 8.06 14.16
CA GLY A 217 -3.38 7.73 13.54
C GLY A 217 -2.21 8.49 14.14
N LEU A 218 -1.02 8.20 13.64
CA LEU A 218 0.20 8.95 13.95
C LEU A 218 1.08 9.05 12.72
N SER A 219 1.90 10.11 12.62
CA SER A 219 2.94 10.28 11.60
C SER A 219 4.28 10.54 12.24
N VAL A 220 5.35 10.02 11.64
CA VAL A 220 6.73 10.34 11.98
C VAL A 220 7.40 10.86 10.72
N GLU A 221 7.84 12.11 10.74
CA GLU A 221 8.41 12.81 9.59
C GLU A 221 9.76 13.40 9.97
N ASN A 222 10.66 13.56 9.01
CA ASN A 222 11.91 14.26 9.28
C ASN A 222 11.61 15.76 9.48
N GLU A 223 12.30 16.39 10.42
CA GLU A 223 12.16 17.83 10.68
C GLU A 223 12.65 18.67 9.50
N GLU A 224 13.71 18.19 8.82
CA GLU A 224 14.26 18.87 7.65
C GLU A 224 13.20 19.04 6.56
N ASN A 225 13.16 20.25 5.98
CA ASN A 225 12.22 20.55 4.89
C ASN A 225 12.75 20.07 3.53
N SER A 226 13.13 18.80 3.46
CA SER A 226 13.64 18.16 2.25
C SER A 226 13.19 16.71 2.13
N GLY A 227 13.33 16.14 0.93
CA GLY A 227 12.98 14.76 0.65
C GLY A 227 11.49 14.53 0.47
N VAL A 228 11.08 13.28 0.39
CA VAL A 228 9.70 12.87 0.13
C VAL A 228 9.09 12.20 1.36
N VAL A 229 7.95 12.70 1.83
CA VAL A 229 7.06 11.97 2.75
C VAL A 229 5.98 11.29 1.93
N TYR A 230 5.92 9.98 2.02
CA TYR A 230 4.91 9.18 1.30
C TYR A 230 3.96 8.50 2.28
N HIS A 231 2.81 9.12 2.52
CA HIS A 231 1.76 8.56 3.35
C HIS A 231 0.94 7.52 2.59
N SER A 232 0.68 6.39 3.22
CA SER A 232 -0.17 5.32 2.68
C SER A 232 -1.37 5.09 3.56
N THR A 233 -2.56 5.34 3.05
CA THR A 233 -3.83 5.27 3.79
C THR A 233 -4.83 4.39 3.02
N GLY A 234 -4.77 3.09 3.25
CA GLY A 234 -5.68 2.13 2.64
C GLY A 234 -6.70 1.60 3.65
N VAL A 235 -7.94 1.42 3.21
CA VAL A 235 -8.99 0.76 3.99
C VAL A 235 -9.63 -0.33 3.15
N GLY A 236 -9.57 -1.58 3.61
CA GLY A 236 -10.18 -2.71 2.90
C GLY A 236 -11.65 -2.44 2.59
N ALA A 237 -12.06 -2.77 1.38
CA ALA A 237 -13.39 -2.52 0.83
C ALA A 237 -13.80 -1.03 0.65
N ALA A 238 -12.89 -0.07 0.85
CA ALA A 238 -13.17 1.33 0.58
C ALA A 238 -13.35 1.60 -0.93
N ALA A 239 -14.19 2.57 -1.23
CA ALA A 239 -14.58 3.07 -2.55
C ALA A 239 -14.48 4.60 -2.55
N PHE A 240 -14.70 5.30 -3.67
CA PHE A 240 -14.64 6.76 -3.71
C PHE A 240 -15.55 7.43 -2.68
N ARG A 241 -16.77 6.89 -2.45
CA ARG A 241 -17.67 7.39 -1.41
C ARG A 241 -17.05 7.39 -0.01
N SER A 242 -16.07 6.53 0.24
CA SER A 242 -15.40 6.41 1.55
C SER A 242 -14.60 7.67 1.91
N VAL A 243 -14.05 8.38 0.93
CA VAL A 243 -13.34 9.65 1.13
C VAL A 243 -14.27 10.72 1.70
N LEU A 244 -15.56 10.69 1.32
CA LEU A 244 -16.55 11.67 1.78
C LEU A 244 -16.89 11.54 3.26
N LEU A 245 -16.59 10.38 3.86
CA LEU A 245 -16.84 10.07 5.28
C LEU A 245 -15.70 10.49 6.22
N LEU A 246 -14.60 11.05 5.70
CA LEU A 246 -13.43 11.42 6.49
C LEU A 246 -13.63 12.79 7.18
N ASP A 247 -14.47 12.83 8.20
CA ASP A 247 -14.92 14.09 8.84
C ASP A 247 -13.79 14.88 9.48
N LYS A 248 -12.80 14.20 10.07
CA LYS A 248 -11.66 14.80 10.77
C LYS A 248 -10.42 14.98 9.89
N MET A 249 -10.44 14.46 8.66
CA MET A 249 -9.29 14.53 7.76
C MET A 249 -8.91 15.97 7.39
N PRO A 250 -9.85 16.92 7.12
CA PRO A 250 -9.45 18.28 6.78
C PRO A 250 -8.56 18.93 7.84
N ASP A 251 -8.96 18.88 9.13
CA ASP A 251 -8.18 19.47 10.21
C ASP A 251 -6.80 18.79 10.36
N GLN A 252 -6.76 17.46 10.27
CA GLN A 252 -5.53 16.68 10.41
C GLN A 252 -4.59 16.86 9.22
N ALA A 253 -5.12 17.04 8.01
CA ALA A 253 -4.33 17.29 6.80
C ALA A 253 -3.65 18.67 6.79
N THR A 254 -4.18 19.67 7.53
CA THR A 254 -3.53 20.98 7.66
C THR A 254 -2.14 20.89 8.29
N VAL A 255 -1.91 19.89 9.13
CA VAL A 255 -0.60 19.63 9.76
C VAL A 255 0.34 18.94 8.79
N LEU A 256 -0.15 17.94 8.06
CA LEU A 256 0.66 17.18 7.11
C LEU A 256 0.96 17.94 5.83
N LYS A 257 0.19 18.96 5.49
CA LYS A 257 0.34 19.85 4.31
C LYS A 257 0.59 19.08 3.01
N PRO A 258 -0.32 18.18 2.58
CA PRO A 258 -0.08 17.39 1.39
C PRO A 258 -0.01 18.27 0.12
N ASP A 259 1.02 18.03 -0.70
CA ASP A 259 1.21 18.64 -2.02
C ASP A 259 0.51 17.82 -3.11
N MET A 260 0.49 16.49 -2.93
CA MET A 260 -0.10 15.56 -3.88
C MET A 260 -1.00 14.56 -3.17
N VAL A 261 -2.12 14.23 -3.82
CA VAL A 261 -3.01 13.15 -3.38
C VAL A 261 -3.23 12.17 -4.53
N ILE A 262 -2.97 10.90 -4.27
CA ILE A 262 -3.29 9.79 -5.17
C ILE A 262 -4.59 9.13 -4.69
N LEU A 263 -5.60 9.04 -5.56
CA LEU A 263 -6.87 8.38 -5.28
C LEU A 263 -6.94 7.05 -6.03
N ASP A 264 -6.47 5.96 -5.37
CA ASP A 264 -6.38 4.60 -5.92
C ASP A 264 -7.59 3.75 -5.50
N PHE A 265 -8.74 4.08 -6.07
CA PHE A 265 -10.02 3.40 -5.85
C PHE A 265 -10.55 2.78 -7.16
N GLY A 266 -11.81 2.39 -7.18
CA GLY A 266 -12.52 1.85 -8.33
C GLY A 266 -12.87 0.37 -8.18
N THR A 267 -11.97 -0.47 -7.68
CA THR A 267 -12.25 -1.91 -7.50
C THR A 267 -13.59 -2.14 -6.79
N ASN A 268 -13.81 -1.51 -5.65
CA ASN A 268 -15.04 -1.68 -4.86
C ASN A 268 -16.23 -0.88 -5.39
N ASP A 269 -15.99 0.07 -6.28
CA ASP A 269 -17.04 0.85 -6.93
C ASP A 269 -17.75 0.03 -8.03
N ILE A 270 -17.02 -0.87 -8.73
CA ILE A 270 -17.53 -1.60 -9.89
C ILE A 270 -17.62 -3.12 -9.73
N LEU A 271 -16.89 -3.72 -8.76
CA LEU A 271 -16.67 -5.16 -8.65
C LEU A 271 -17.96 -5.97 -8.58
N SER A 272 -18.89 -5.59 -7.69
CA SER A 272 -20.06 -6.39 -7.39
C SER A 272 -21.20 -6.16 -8.39
N THR A 273 -21.30 -4.97 -8.94
CA THR A 273 -22.37 -4.57 -9.86
C THR A 273 -22.01 -4.80 -11.32
N ASN A 274 -20.71 -4.83 -11.64
CA ASN A 274 -20.17 -4.83 -13.00
C ASN A 274 -20.77 -3.68 -13.85
N LYS A 275 -21.00 -2.52 -13.23
CA LYS A 275 -21.59 -1.31 -13.85
C LYS A 275 -21.04 -0.07 -13.16
N ILE A 276 -21.02 1.03 -13.87
CA ILE A 276 -20.79 2.36 -13.30
C ILE A 276 -22.07 2.84 -12.62
N ASP A 277 -21.99 3.13 -11.32
CA ASP A 277 -23.10 3.76 -10.60
C ASP A 277 -23.31 5.19 -11.10
N ALA A 278 -24.58 5.61 -11.27
CA ALA A 278 -24.93 6.94 -11.78
C ALA A 278 -24.42 8.10 -10.91
N ASN A 279 -24.12 7.85 -9.64
CA ASN A 279 -23.58 8.87 -8.73
C ASN A 279 -22.04 8.83 -8.63
N LEU A 280 -21.36 7.87 -9.29
CA LEU A 280 -19.93 7.67 -9.12
C LEU A 280 -19.13 8.89 -9.55
N GLU A 281 -19.41 9.47 -10.73
CA GLU A 281 -18.75 10.71 -11.19
C GLU A 281 -18.89 11.83 -10.14
N LYS A 282 -20.09 12.03 -9.61
CA LYS A 282 -20.35 13.04 -8.58
C LYS A 282 -19.57 12.76 -7.28
N GLN A 283 -19.42 11.50 -6.89
CA GLN A 283 -18.66 11.11 -5.70
C GLN A 283 -17.16 11.35 -5.89
N ILE A 284 -16.62 11.05 -7.07
CA ILE A 284 -15.22 11.33 -7.42
C ILE A 284 -14.94 12.83 -7.38
N ILE A 285 -15.77 13.65 -8.04
CA ILE A 285 -15.62 15.10 -8.05
C ILE A 285 -15.72 15.69 -6.63
N LYS A 286 -16.64 15.21 -5.80
CA LYS A 286 -16.71 15.64 -4.40
C LYS A 286 -15.46 15.26 -3.61
N SER A 287 -14.88 14.08 -3.88
CA SER A 287 -13.63 13.66 -3.24
C SER A 287 -12.46 14.57 -3.64
N ILE A 288 -12.34 14.92 -4.92
CA ILE A 288 -11.36 15.89 -5.42
C ILE A 288 -11.52 17.24 -4.70
N ASN A 289 -12.75 17.76 -4.65
CA ASN A 289 -13.03 19.06 -4.04
C ASN A 289 -12.77 19.09 -2.53
N LYS A 290 -12.92 17.95 -1.86
CA LYS A 290 -12.59 17.83 -0.43
C LYS A 290 -11.11 18.07 -0.16
N PHE A 291 -10.21 17.58 -1.00
CA PHE A 291 -8.77 17.87 -0.89
C PHE A 291 -8.42 19.29 -1.33
N ARG A 292 -9.04 19.80 -2.38
CA ARG A 292 -8.85 21.19 -2.80
C ARG A 292 -9.32 22.23 -1.79
N ALA A 293 -10.29 21.87 -0.95
CA ALA A 293 -10.71 22.74 0.16
C ALA A 293 -9.64 22.86 1.25
N ILE A 294 -8.71 21.88 1.36
CA ILE A 294 -7.58 21.93 2.30
C ILE A 294 -6.42 22.71 1.68
N ASN A 295 -6.08 22.39 0.44
CA ASN A 295 -5.04 23.06 -0.33
C ASN A 295 -5.55 23.26 -1.77
N PRO A 296 -5.89 24.50 -2.18
CA PRO A 296 -6.36 24.77 -3.55
C PRO A 296 -5.36 24.37 -4.62
N ASP A 297 -4.08 24.36 -4.27
CA ASP A 297 -2.97 24.04 -5.15
C ASP A 297 -2.58 22.56 -5.16
N ILE A 298 -3.27 21.72 -4.43
CA ILE A 298 -2.95 20.29 -4.33
C ILE A 298 -3.02 19.60 -5.70
N ILE A 299 -2.02 18.80 -6.02
CA ILE A 299 -2.03 17.95 -7.21
C ILE A 299 -2.84 16.70 -6.91
N ILE A 300 -3.88 16.46 -7.70
CA ILE A 300 -4.69 15.24 -7.60
C ILE A 300 -4.30 14.28 -8.72
N ILE A 301 -3.99 13.04 -8.36
CA ILE A 301 -3.71 11.94 -9.28
C ILE A 301 -4.84 10.92 -9.15
N LEU A 302 -5.59 10.73 -10.22
CA LEU A 302 -6.62 9.69 -10.30
C LEU A 302 -6.02 8.42 -10.89
N THR A 303 -6.44 7.25 -10.39
CA THR A 303 -5.97 5.97 -10.92
C THR A 303 -7.11 5.09 -11.38
N THR A 304 -6.79 4.00 -12.10
CA THR A 304 -7.76 2.96 -12.45
C THR A 304 -7.53 1.69 -11.65
N THR A 305 -8.47 0.74 -11.74
CA THR A 305 -8.23 -0.65 -11.32
C THR A 305 -7.41 -1.37 -12.39
N GLN A 306 -6.77 -2.51 -12.05
CA GLN A 306 -6.38 -3.51 -13.05
C GLN A 306 -7.62 -4.24 -13.60
N ASP A 307 -7.40 -5.15 -14.57
CA ASP A 307 -8.42 -6.13 -14.96
C ASP A 307 -8.89 -6.95 -13.76
N LEU A 308 -10.17 -7.26 -13.69
CA LEU A 308 -10.80 -7.92 -12.54
C LEU A 308 -11.68 -9.08 -12.99
N PHE A 309 -11.72 -10.12 -12.15
CA PHE A 309 -12.72 -11.19 -12.22
C PHE A 309 -13.45 -11.29 -10.89
N TYR A 310 -14.76 -11.39 -10.93
CA TYR A 310 -15.58 -11.56 -9.75
C TYR A 310 -16.52 -12.75 -9.89
N LYS A 311 -16.45 -13.68 -8.94
CA LYS A 311 -17.23 -14.93 -8.98
C LYS A 311 -17.09 -15.69 -10.32
N GLY A 312 -15.87 -15.76 -10.83
CA GLY A 312 -15.52 -16.47 -12.06
C GLY A 312 -15.90 -15.78 -13.37
N LYS A 313 -16.41 -14.54 -13.33
CA LYS A 313 -16.79 -13.74 -14.50
C LYS A 313 -15.90 -12.49 -14.63
N PRO A 314 -15.58 -12.05 -15.87
CA PRO A 314 -14.85 -10.80 -16.07
C PRO A 314 -15.72 -9.61 -15.65
N VAL A 315 -15.08 -8.62 -15.02
CA VAL A 315 -15.70 -7.33 -14.70
C VAL A 315 -15.50 -6.37 -15.86
N THR A 316 -16.42 -6.38 -16.80
CA THR A 316 -16.32 -5.56 -18.03
C THR A 316 -16.43 -4.06 -17.77
N ALA A 317 -16.96 -3.66 -16.61
CA ALA A 317 -17.04 -2.27 -16.19
C ALA A 317 -15.66 -1.61 -16.00
N CYS A 318 -14.55 -2.37 -15.96
CA CYS A 318 -13.20 -1.81 -15.88
C CYS A 318 -12.90 -0.83 -17.03
N PHE A 319 -13.36 -1.11 -18.26
CA PHE A 319 -13.22 -0.20 -19.40
C PHE A 319 -13.97 1.12 -19.19
N ALA A 320 -15.26 1.01 -18.90
CA ALA A 320 -16.09 2.19 -18.68
C ALA A 320 -15.58 3.02 -17.49
N PHE A 321 -15.01 2.35 -16.48
CA PHE A 321 -14.39 3.03 -15.35
C PHE A 321 -13.11 3.78 -15.76
N ARG A 322 -12.23 3.16 -16.55
CA ARG A 322 -11.04 3.81 -17.12
C ARG A 322 -11.42 5.08 -17.88
N ASP A 323 -12.38 4.98 -18.80
CA ASP A 323 -12.82 6.10 -19.64
C ASP A 323 -13.47 7.21 -18.81
N LEU A 324 -14.23 6.86 -17.77
CA LEU A 324 -14.78 7.80 -16.80
C LEU A 324 -13.67 8.55 -16.06
N MET A 325 -12.65 7.83 -15.58
CA MET A 325 -11.54 8.42 -14.82
C MET A 325 -10.72 9.39 -15.69
N ASP A 326 -10.42 9.04 -16.95
CA ASP A 326 -9.76 9.93 -17.90
C ASP A 326 -10.59 11.20 -18.14
N SER A 327 -11.89 11.04 -18.40
CA SER A 327 -12.82 12.15 -18.61
C SER A 327 -12.88 13.09 -17.39
N ILE A 328 -12.95 12.54 -16.18
CA ILE A 328 -12.96 13.35 -14.95
C ILE A 328 -11.61 14.03 -14.75
N ALA A 329 -10.51 13.34 -14.94
CA ALA A 329 -9.17 13.90 -14.78
C ALA A 329 -8.97 15.10 -15.70
N ARG A 330 -9.37 15.00 -16.97
CA ARG A 330 -9.36 16.08 -17.95
C ARG A 330 -10.23 17.28 -17.51
N LYS A 331 -11.49 17.03 -17.16
CA LYS A 331 -12.46 18.07 -16.76
C LYS A 331 -12.07 18.75 -15.43
N GLN A 332 -11.49 18.01 -14.52
CA GLN A 332 -11.15 18.48 -13.18
C GLN A 332 -9.68 18.90 -13.04
N ASN A 333 -8.92 18.99 -14.13
CA ASN A 333 -7.51 19.34 -14.10
C ASN A 333 -6.71 18.49 -13.10
N CYS A 334 -6.87 17.16 -13.17
CA CYS A 334 -6.14 16.17 -12.39
C CYS A 334 -5.14 15.44 -13.30
N LEU A 335 -4.07 14.90 -12.72
CA LEU A 335 -3.24 13.92 -13.41
C LEU A 335 -3.94 12.54 -13.38
N PHE A 336 -3.60 11.68 -14.33
CA PHE A 336 -4.25 10.39 -14.45
C PHE A 336 -3.24 9.26 -14.68
N TRP A 337 -3.24 8.25 -13.80
CA TRP A 337 -2.44 7.05 -13.95
C TRP A 337 -3.30 5.88 -14.43
N ASN A 338 -3.14 5.53 -15.69
CA ASN A 338 -3.91 4.47 -16.34
C ASN A 338 -3.33 3.08 -16.02
N TRP A 339 -3.50 2.64 -14.77
CA TRP A 339 -3.04 1.34 -14.33
C TRP A 339 -3.70 0.17 -15.08
N PHE A 340 -4.93 0.32 -15.59
CA PHE A 340 -5.64 -0.71 -16.33
C PHE A 340 -4.88 -1.12 -17.60
N ASP A 341 -4.59 -0.16 -18.47
CA ASP A 341 -3.91 -0.45 -19.72
C ASP A 341 -2.42 -0.73 -19.49
N LEU A 342 -1.76 -0.05 -18.56
CA LEU A 342 -0.38 -0.34 -18.16
C LEU A 342 -0.21 -1.79 -17.69
N ALA A 343 -1.16 -2.34 -16.93
CA ALA A 343 -1.17 -3.73 -16.49
C ALA A 343 -1.58 -4.72 -17.61
N GLY A 344 -1.71 -4.26 -18.85
CA GLY A 344 -2.00 -5.05 -20.05
C GLY A 344 -3.48 -5.14 -20.42
N GLY A 345 -4.37 -4.39 -19.75
CA GLY A 345 -5.79 -4.33 -20.10
C GLY A 345 -6.57 -5.61 -19.81
N THR A 346 -7.56 -5.91 -20.65
CA THR A 346 -8.48 -7.04 -20.44
C THR A 346 -7.84 -8.41 -20.48
N LYS A 347 -8.38 -9.31 -19.65
CA LYS A 347 -8.01 -10.73 -19.53
C LYS A 347 -6.64 -10.98 -18.92
N THR A 348 -5.90 -9.94 -18.59
CA THR A 348 -4.52 -10.06 -18.09
C THR A 348 -4.45 -10.53 -16.65
N ILE A 349 -5.42 -10.24 -15.80
CA ILE A 349 -5.40 -10.67 -14.39
C ILE A 349 -5.31 -12.19 -14.23
N LYS A 350 -5.86 -12.96 -15.18
CA LYS A 350 -5.74 -14.43 -15.18
C LYS A 350 -4.35 -14.88 -15.53
N THR A 351 -3.70 -14.21 -16.47
CA THR A 351 -2.29 -14.44 -16.78
C THR A 351 -1.41 -14.09 -15.57
N TRP A 352 -1.66 -12.92 -14.94
CA TRP A 352 -0.97 -12.55 -13.70
C TRP A 352 -1.17 -13.59 -12.59
N ASN A 353 -2.37 -14.18 -12.49
CA ASN A 353 -2.62 -15.26 -11.52
C ASN A 353 -1.86 -16.54 -11.87
N ALA A 354 -1.84 -16.94 -13.14
CA ALA A 354 -1.11 -18.11 -13.59
C ALA A 354 0.41 -18.01 -13.34
N GLU A 355 0.96 -16.82 -13.52
CA GLU A 355 2.37 -16.49 -13.29
C GLU A 355 2.68 -16.18 -11.81
N GLY A 356 1.69 -16.22 -10.92
CA GLY A 356 1.84 -16.00 -9.47
C GLY A 356 1.94 -14.54 -9.05
N TYR A 357 1.52 -13.59 -9.88
CA TYR A 357 1.47 -12.15 -9.60
C TYR A 357 0.09 -11.68 -9.11
N ALA A 358 -0.98 -12.41 -9.38
CA ALA A 358 -2.30 -12.17 -8.80
C ALA A 358 -2.75 -13.35 -7.93
N GLN A 359 -3.60 -13.07 -6.95
CA GLN A 359 -4.19 -14.08 -6.07
C GLN A 359 -5.26 -14.89 -6.82
N ASN A 360 -5.67 -16.02 -6.25
CA ASN A 360 -6.69 -16.89 -6.87
C ASN A 360 -8.07 -16.26 -7.00
N ASP A 361 -8.33 -15.17 -6.28
CA ASP A 361 -9.57 -14.39 -6.41
C ASP A 361 -9.61 -13.54 -7.69
N CYS A 362 -8.48 -13.37 -8.37
CA CYS A 362 -8.31 -12.52 -9.55
C CYS A 362 -8.81 -11.08 -9.32
N ILE A 363 -8.66 -10.59 -8.10
CA ILE A 363 -8.95 -9.23 -7.65
C ILE A 363 -7.67 -8.63 -7.05
N HIS A 364 -7.08 -9.33 -6.07
CA HIS A 364 -5.90 -8.87 -5.36
C HIS A 364 -4.63 -9.40 -6.03
N LEU A 365 -3.58 -8.60 -5.97
CA LEU A 365 -2.25 -9.02 -6.39
C LEU A 365 -1.56 -9.80 -5.27
N THR A 366 -0.58 -10.62 -5.63
CA THR A 366 0.36 -11.20 -4.66
C THR A 366 1.40 -10.16 -4.27
N LYS A 367 2.27 -10.48 -3.32
CA LYS A 367 3.40 -9.61 -2.97
C LYS A 367 4.24 -9.24 -4.19
N LYS A 368 4.51 -10.21 -5.10
CA LYS A 368 5.23 -9.97 -6.37
C LYS A 368 4.47 -8.99 -7.28
N GLY A 369 3.16 -9.17 -7.44
CA GLY A 369 2.35 -8.29 -8.26
C GLY A 369 2.27 -6.87 -7.71
N TYR A 370 2.19 -6.71 -6.38
CA TYR A 370 2.25 -5.39 -5.76
C TYR A 370 3.63 -4.73 -5.87
N GLN A 371 4.71 -5.51 -5.89
CA GLN A 371 6.05 -4.98 -6.18
C GLN A 371 6.09 -4.37 -7.59
N VAL A 372 5.56 -5.08 -8.59
CA VAL A 372 5.43 -4.56 -9.97
C VAL A 372 4.57 -3.29 -9.99
N LYS A 373 3.40 -3.29 -9.34
CA LYS A 373 2.53 -2.10 -9.29
C LYS A 373 3.23 -0.89 -8.67
N GLY A 374 3.91 -1.07 -7.54
CA GLY A 374 4.62 0.01 -6.85
C GLY A 374 5.81 0.54 -7.63
N GLN A 375 6.51 -0.34 -8.33
CA GLN A 375 7.61 0.00 -9.21
C GLN A 375 7.13 0.83 -10.42
N LEU A 376 6.12 0.34 -11.13
CA LEU A 376 5.55 1.03 -12.29
C LEU A 376 4.91 2.38 -11.92
N LEU A 377 4.37 2.50 -10.71
CA LEU A 377 3.89 3.81 -10.23
C LEU A 377 5.05 4.81 -10.13
N PHE A 378 6.15 4.43 -9.49
CA PHE A 378 7.34 5.28 -9.39
C PHE A 378 7.91 5.61 -10.79
N GLU A 379 8.05 4.61 -11.66
CA GLU A 379 8.52 4.81 -13.04
C GLU A 379 7.62 5.76 -13.83
N SER A 380 6.30 5.71 -13.61
CA SER A 380 5.36 6.63 -14.25
C SER A 380 5.59 8.08 -13.84
N PHE A 381 5.95 8.32 -12.57
CA PHE A 381 6.36 9.67 -12.13
C PHE A 381 7.64 10.11 -12.83
N GLU A 382 8.64 9.24 -12.88
CA GLU A 382 9.93 9.55 -13.50
C GLU A 382 9.83 9.81 -14.99
N ASN A 383 9.08 8.99 -15.72
CA ASN A 383 8.84 9.19 -17.15
C ASN A 383 8.14 10.52 -17.41
N THR A 384 7.18 10.90 -16.55
CA THR A 384 6.50 12.22 -16.67
C THR A 384 7.47 13.37 -16.42
N LEU A 385 8.40 13.24 -15.46
CA LEU A 385 9.44 14.24 -15.22
C LEU A 385 10.44 14.34 -16.39
N CYS A 386 10.78 13.19 -17.01
CA CYS A 386 11.59 13.19 -18.22
C CYS A 386 10.90 13.94 -19.37
N LEU A 387 9.59 13.73 -19.56
CA LEU A 387 8.79 14.47 -20.53
C LEU A 387 8.88 15.97 -20.33
N TYR A 388 8.80 16.45 -19.11
CA TYR A 388 8.94 17.86 -18.78
C TYR A 388 10.34 18.40 -19.08
N ARG A 389 11.39 17.66 -18.75
CA ARG A 389 12.79 18.09 -18.90
C ARG A 389 13.22 18.17 -20.38
N ASP A 390 12.72 17.24 -21.19
CA ASP A 390 13.15 17.09 -22.58
C ASP A 390 12.39 18.01 -23.56
N GLN A 391 11.27 18.60 -23.15
CA GLN A 391 10.42 19.39 -24.02
C GLN A 391 9.98 20.71 -23.39
N ALA A 392 10.41 21.82 -24.00
CA ALA A 392 9.95 23.16 -23.60
C ALA A 392 8.46 23.37 -23.86
N THR A 393 7.85 22.62 -24.80
CA THR A 393 6.42 22.73 -25.13
C THR A 393 5.91 21.38 -25.60
N ILE A 394 4.91 20.84 -24.92
CA ILE A 394 4.20 19.62 -25.32
C ILE A 394 2.90 20.04 -25.99
N THR A 395 2.68 19.63 -27.21
CA THR A 395 1.51 19.99 -28.01
C THR A 395 0.48 18.87 -28.12
N ASP A 396 0.88 17.63 -27.88
CA ASP A 396 -0.01 16.48 -27.89
C ASP A 396 -0.12 15.84 -26.50
N TYR A 397 -1.26 16.07 -25.83
CA TYR A 397 -1.56 15.56 -24.50
C TYR A 397 -2.40 14.27 -24.52
N THR A 398 -2.75 13.78 -25.71
CA THR A 398 -3.73 12.71 -25.84
C THR A 398 -3.12 11.35 -25.90
N ILE A 399 -1.87 11.24 -26.34
CA ILE A 399 -1.18 9.97 -26.52
C ILE A 399 0.25 10.13 -26.02
N PRO A 400 0.66 9.32 -25.08
CA PRO A 400 2.06 9.20 -24.69
C PRO A 400 2.78 8.42 -25.78
N GLY A 401 3.41 9.13 -26.65
CA GLY A 401 3.99 8.48 -27.80
C GLY A 401 5.32 7.78 -27.55
N LYS A 402 5.99 8.02 -26.43
CA LYS A 402 7.33 7.49 -26.21
C LYS A 402 7.64 7.33 -24.72
N LEU A 403 8.09 6.15 -24.36
CA LEU A 403 8.98 5.97 -23.21
C LEU A 403 10.30 6.67 -23.52
N TYR A 404 10.80 7.45 -22.57
CA TYR A 404 12.12 8.04 -22.69
C TYR A 404 13.16 6.97 -22.35
N THR A 405 13.98 6.63 -23.36
CA THR A 405 14.95 5.55 -23.27
C THR A 405 16.12 5.82 -22.32
N ASP A 406 16.28 7.07 -21.86
CA ASP A 406 17.36 7.46 -20.95
C ASP A 406 17.01 7.27 -19.47
N TYR A 407 15.78 6.87 -19.15
CA TYR A 407 15.39 6.50 -17.80
C TYR A 407 15.83 5.06 -17.51
N VAL A 408 16.92 4.91 -16.78
CA VAL A 408 17.34 3.62 -16.22
C VAL A 408 16.71 3.49 -14.83
N PRO A 409 15.73 2.62 -14.63
CA PRO A 409 15.13 2.40 -13.31
C PRO A 409 16.20 1.92 -12.32
N THR A 410 16.52 2.75 -11.33
CA THR A 410 17.46 2.37 -10.27
C THR A 410 16.72 1.71 -9.12
N VAL A 411 16.16 0.52 -9.31
CA VAL A 411 15.48 -0.15 -8.22
C VAL A 411 16.11 -1.47 -7.88
N VAL A 412 16.51 -1.55 -6.63
CA VAL A 412 16.77 -2.83 -5.97
C VAL A 412 15.44 -3.33 -5.43
N ILE A 413 14.82 -4.31 -6.10
CA ILE A 413 13.79 -5.11 -5.47
C ILE A 413 14.49 -5.86 -4.32
N PRO A 414 14.14 -5.64 -3.04
CA PRO A 414 14.76 -6.38 -1.95
C PRO A 414 14.52 -7.86 -2.19
N ASN A 415 15.59 -8.61 -2.44
CA ASN A 415 15.50 -10.06 -2.53
C ASN A 415 15.05 -10.57 -1.15
N PRO A 416 13.96 -11.33 -1.03
CA PRO A 416 13.40 -11.70 0.28
C PRO A 416 14.24 -12.70 1.08
N THR A 417 15.46 -13.00 0.64
CA THR A 417 16.27 -14.08 1.22
C THR A 417 17.67 -13.70 1.66
N ASN A 418 17.97 -12.45 2.05
CA ASN A 418 19.23 -12.22 2.76
C ASN A 418 19.17 -10.93 3.60
N ASN A 419 18.65 -11.05 4.82
CA ASN A 419 19.02 -10.17 5.91
C ASN A 419 20.33 -10.71 6.54
N VAL A 420 21.45 -10.48 5.90
CA VAL A 420 22.75 -10.53 6.58
C VAL A 420 23.21 -9.09 6.68
N VAL A 421 23.13 -8.56 7.88
CA VAL A 421 23.86 -7.33 8.27
C VAL A 421 25.34 -7.66 8.15
N VAL A 422 26.00 -7.10 7.17
CA VAL A 422 27.47 -7.12 7.12
C VAL A 422 27.93 -5.93 7.94
N ASP A 423 28.38 -6.21 9.15
CA ASP A 423 29.13 -5.30 9.99
C ASP A 423 30.50 -5.05 9.33
N THR A 424 30.74 -3.85 8.82
CA THR A 424 31.99 -3.45 8.20
C THR A 424 32.90 -2.74 9.19
N THR A 425 33.33 -3.44 10.25
CA THR A 425 34.48 -3.05 11.05
C THR A 425 35.19 -4.27 11.59
N ALA A 426 36.04 -4.89 10.77
CA ALA A 426 37.12 -5.73 11.27
C ALA A 426 38.29 -5.74 10.27
N THR A 427 39.38 -5.26 10.74
CA THR A 427 40.68 -5.22 10.11
C THR A 427 41.22 -6.58 9.69
N ILE A 428 41.84 -6.60 8.56
CA ILE A 428 42.57 -7.73 7.95
C ILE A 428 43.70 -8.23 8.85
N SER A 429 43.75 -9.52 9.12
CA SER A 429 45.01 -10.22 9.42
C SER A 429 44.96 -11.67 8.92
N ASP A 430 46.07 -12.07 8.40
CA ASP A 430 46.46 -13.19 7.56
C ASP A 430 46.02 -14.63 7.88
N SER A 431 45.86 -15.35 6.78
CA SER A 431 46.28 -16.74 6.51
C SER A 431 45.73 -17.89 7.34
N ILE A 432 44.80 -18.68 6.70
CA ILE A 432 44.80 -20.15 6.76
C ILE A 432 44.16 -20.69 5.44
N PRO A 433 44.71 -21.74 4.78
CA PRO A 433 44.25 -22.24 3.50
C PRO A 433 42.95 -23.04 3.58
N PRO A 434 42.15 -23.11 2.48
CA PRO A 434 40.85 -23.73 2.49
C PRO A 434 40.89 -25.24 2.57
N LYS A 435 40.21 -25.81 3.58
CA LYS A 435 39.99 -27.23 3.73
C LYS A 435 38.85 -27.63 2.77
N VAL A 436 39.19 -28.43 1.75
CA VAL A 436 38.23 -29.01 0.83
C VAL A 436 37.30 -29.98 1.56
N ILE A 437 36.04 -29.58 1.76
CA ILE A 437 34.97 -30.46 2.24
C ILE A 437 34.30 -31.09 1.00
N LYS A 438 34.48 -32.39 0.84
CA LYS A 438 33.70 -33.17 -0.14
C LYS A 438 32.23 -33.16 0.25
N VAL A 439 31.42 -32.46 -0.53
CA VAL A 439 29.97 -32.48 -0.41
C VAL A 439 29.47 -33.75 -1.11
N THR A 440 28.98 -34.72 -0.33
CA THR A 440 28.23 -35.86 -0.82
C THR A 440 26.83 -35.38 -1.28
N PRO A 441 26.33 -35.81 -2.44
CA PRO A 441 25.01 -35.40 -2.94
C PRO A 441 23.90 -35.90 -1.98
N PRO A 442 22.82 -35.12 -1.80
CA PRO A 442 21.74 -35.51 -0.91
C PRO A 442 21.02 -36.76 -1.44
N LYS A 443 20.83 -37.72 -0.52
CA LYS A 443 20.07 -38.93 -0.78
C LYS A 443 18.66 -38.59 -1.25
N VAL A 444 18.30 -39.01 -2.45
CA VAL A 444 16.94 -38.88 -3.00
C VAL A 444 16.01 -39.73 -2.11
N VAL A 445 15.16 -39.07 -1.33
CA VAL A 445 14.09 -39.75 -0.59
C VAL A 445 12.99 -40.10 -1.60
N PRO A 446 12.56 -41.36 -1.71
CA PRO A 446 11.50 -41.75 -2.63
C PRO A 446 10.20 -41.03 -2.26
N LYS A 447 9.59 -40.37 -3.24
CA LYS A 447 8.27 -39.74 -3.11
C LYS A 447 7.25 -40.80 -2.69
N PRO A 448 6.47 -40.62 -1.61
CA PRO A 448 5.51 -41.64 -1.16
C PRO A 448 4.50 -41.91 -2.28
N ALA A 449 4.23 -43.20 -2.52
CA ALA A 449 3.27 -43.63 -3.53
C ALA A 449 1.88 -43.04 -3.23
N LEU A 450 1.31 -42.33 -4.20
CA LEU A 450 -0.01 -41.74 -4.08
C LEU A 450 -1.09 -42.85 -4.10
N LYS A 451 -1.95 -42.89 -3.07
CA LYS A 451 -3.06 -43.83 -3.00
C LYS A 451 -4.08 -43.54 -4.10
N LYS A 452 -4.45 -44.55 -4.90
CA LYS A 452 -5.50 -44.43 -5.90
C LYS A 452 -6.79 -45.07 -5.39
N TYR A 453 -7.93 -44.48 -5.71
CA TYR A 453 -9.27 -44.97 -5.37
C TYR A 453 -10.14 -45.02 -6.63
N VAL A 454 -10.83 -46.13 -6.88
CA VAL A 454 -11.78 -46.29 -7.99
C VAL A 454 -13.19 -46.03 -7.47
N VAL A 455 -13.89 -45.05 -8.04
CA VAL A 455 -15.23 -44.65 -7.64
C VAL A 455 -16.22 -45.78 -7.90
N LYS A 456 -16.99 -46.15 -6.88
CA LYS A 456 -18.03 -47.20 -6.94
C LYS A 456 -19.43 -46.58 -7.02
N LYS A 457 -20.41 -47.41 -7.40
CA LYS A 457 -21.83 -47.00 -7.42
C LYS A 457 -22.25 -46.51 -6.00
N GLY A 458 -22.78 -45.30 -5.91
CA GLY A 458 -23.24 -44.68 -4.66
C GLY A 458 -22.16 -43.87 -3.92
N ASP A 459 -20.91 -43.82 -4.40
CA ASP A 459 -19.89 -42.99 -3.80
C ASP A 459 -20.11 -41.50 -4.09
N THR A 460 -19.84 -40.67 -3.06
CA THR A 460 -19.70 -39.21 -3.19
C THR A 460 -18.28 -38.80 -2.80
N LEU A 461 -17.79 -37.65 -3.32
CA LEU A 461 -16.48 -37.13 -2.92
C LEU A 461 -16.36 -36.89 -1.42
N SER A 462 -17.45 -36.52 -0.75
CA SER A 462 -17.51 -36.33 0.72
C SER A 462 -17.26 -37.63 1.45
N GLN A 463 -17.95 -38.71 1.07
CA GLN A 463 -17.76 -40.01 1.69
C GLN A 463 -16.35 -40.63 1.41
N ILE A 464 -15.83 -40.39 0.19
CA ILE A 464 -14.47 -40.83 -0.15
C ILE A 464 -13.43 -40.05 0.68
N ALA A 465 -13.62 -38.74 0.86
CA ALA A 465 -12.76 -37.90 1.66
C ALA A 465 -12.74 -38.35 3.14
N GLU A 466 -13.92 -38.59 3.72
CA GLU A 466 -14.07 -39.05 5.11
C GLU A 466 -13.40 -40.41 5.35
N ARG A 467 -13.69 -41.42 4.51
CA ARG A 467 -13.08 -42.74 4.57
C ARG A 467 -11.55 -42.73 4.45
N ASN A 468 -11.01 -41.74 3.78
CA ASN A 468 -9.57 -41.60 3.53
C ASN A 468 -8.90 -40.53 4.43
N ARG A 469 -9.60 -39.99 5.43
CA ARG A 469 -9.11 -38.96 6.39
C ARG A 469 -8.48 -37.78 5.67
N THR A 470 -9.13 -37.31 4.63
CA THR A 470 -8.72 -36.14 3.83
C THR A 470 -9.93 -35.22 3.59
N SER A 471 -9.79 -34.14 2.81
CA SER A 471 -10.91 -33.25 2.48
C SER A 471 -11.31 -33.36 1.01
N VAL A 472 -12.57 -33.04 0.71
CA VAL A 472 -13.10 -32.96 -0.66
C VAL A 472 -12.22 -32.01 -1.51
N SER A 473 -11.85 -30.87 -0.97
CA SER A 473 -10.99 -29.88 -1.62
C SER A 473 -9.61 -30.44 -2.00
N LYS A 474 -8.98 -31.22 -1.10
CA LYS A 474 -7.70 -31.89 -1.40
C LYS A 474 -7.84 -32.93 -2.51
N ILE A 475 -8.91 -33.75 -2.49
CA ILE A 475 -9.17 -34.73 -3.56
C ILE A 475 -9.40 -34.01 -4.89
N MET A 476 -10.26 -32.99 -4.91
CA MET A 476 -10.53 -32.21 -6.12
C MET A 476 -9.27 -31.61 -6.71
N LYS A 477 -8.42 -31.00 -5.88
CA LYS A 477 -7.14 -30.41 -6.29
C LYS A 477 -6.17 -31.44 -6.84
N ALA A 478 -6.03 -32.60 -6.17
CA ALA A 478 -5.13 -33.66 -6.61
C ALA A 478 -5.55 -34.29 -7.96
N ASN A 479 -6.85 -34.23 -8.29
CA ASN A 479 -7.42 -34.81 -9.50
C ASN A 479 -7.85 -33.75 -10.54
N ARG A 480 -7.56 -32.49 -10.31
CA ARG A 480 -7.93 -31.36 -11.20
C ARG A 480 -9.44 -31.33 -11.49
N LEU A 481 -10.28 -31.73 -10.53
CA LEU A 481 -11.73 -31.70 -10.68
C LEU A 481 -12.26 -30.28 -10.51
N ARG A 482 -13.17 -29.90 -11.41
CA ARG A 482 -13.82 -28.56 -11.39
C ARG A 482 -15.13 -28.53 -10.61
N SER A 483 -15.67 -29.71 -10.26
CA SER A 483 -16.87 -29.88 -9.45
C SER A 483 -16.75 -31.15 -8.62
N ASP A 484 -17.66 -31.35 -7.67
CA ASP A 484 -17.75 -32.55 -6.83
C ASP A 484 -18.40 -33.76 -7.53
N ARG A 485 -18.81 -33.61 -8.81
CA ARG A 485 -19.38 -34.69 -9.60
C ARG A 485 -18.29 -35.68 -10.02
N ILE A 486 -18.52 -36.95 -9.68
CA ILE A 486 -17.65 -38.08 -10.02
C ILE A 486 -18.45 -39.16 -10.73
N SER A 487 -17.79 -39.95 -11.58
CA SER A 487 -18.39 -41.04 -12.32
C SER A 487 -17.97 -42.40 -11.80
N ILE A 488 -18.85 -43.38 -11.85
CA ILE A 488 -18.52 -44.78 -11.51
C ILE A 488 -17.35 -45.22 -12.38
N GLY A 489 -16.34 -45.88 -11.78
CA GLY A 489 -15.12 -46.31 -12.46
C GLY A 489 -14.02 -45.24 -12.59
N GLN A 490 -14.31 -43.96 -12.23
CA GLN A 490 -13.29 -42.92 -12.22
C GLN A 490 -12.20 -43.22 -11.19
N VAL A 491 -10.93 -43.10 -11.59
CA VAL A 491 -9.80 -43.29 -10.71
C VAL A 491 -9.39 -41.94 -10.09
N LEU A 492 -9.46 -41.86 -8.78
CA LEU A 492 -9.08 -40.67 -8.01
C LEU A 492 -7.75 -40.90 -7.28
N VAL A 493 -6.88 -39.92 -7.33
CA VAL A 493 -5.68 -39.83 -6.49
C VAL A 493 -6.12 -39.26 -5.14
N ILE A 494 -5.83 -39.98 -4.06
CA ILE A 494 -6.19 -39.60 -2.70
C ILE A 494 -4.95 -39.04 -2.01
N PRO A 495 -4.87 -37.72 -1.77
CA PRO A 495 -3.79 -37.12 -1.02
C PRO A 495 -3.93 -37.42 0.49
N LYS A 496 -2.82 -37.61 1.15
CA LYS A 496 -2.77 -37.75 2.63
C LYS A 496 -3.08 -36.43 3.32
#